data_a629566adfa0f56553bb50fbabd789fa
#
_entry.id   a629566adfa0f56553bb50fbabd789fa
#
_cell.length_a   1.000
_cell.length_b   1.000
_cell.length_c   1.000
_cell.angle_alpha   90.00
_cell.angle_beta   90.00
_cell.angle_gamma   90.00
#
_symmetry.space_group_name_H-M   'P 1'
#
loop_
_entity.id
_entity.type
_entity.pdbx_description
1 polymer ?
#
loop_
_entity_poly.entity_id
_entity_poly.type
_entity_poly.pdbx_seq_one_letter_code
_entity_poly.pdbx_strand_id
1 'polypeptide(L)'
;EIWWFDPAQSRIVTGSLKDNKSAQICHGPFKRVINQQINEQGFFYMGAKDGRWETYGPEGELINKQYFHRGFPLESSISYFDLEKTKIKEIIPMVYGKVRGQYRAFYASGNLKEEGMLDDSVRVGRWREFHEFGTGGRLKKEWRYGADKFENPEPVLIQERDTQGKIIYQQNKID
;
A
#
# COMPACT_ATOMS: atom_id res chain seq x y z
N GLU A 1 -5.07 -5.66 -16.03
CA GLU A 1 -5.43 -6.96 -16.67
C GLU A 1 -6.94 -7.07 -16.76
N ILE A 2 -7.46 -7.54 -17.93
CA ILE A 2 -8.88 -7.84 -18.14
C ILE A 2 -9.05 -9.35 -18.17
N TRP A 3 -10.07 -9.85 -17.46
CA TRP A 3 -10.42 -11.25 -17.35
C TRP A 3 -11.73 -11.52 -18.08
N TRP A 4 -11.75 -12.58 -18.90
CA TRP A 4 -12.96 -13.01 -19.63
C TRP A 4 -13.04 -14.52 -19.72
N PHE A 5 -14.23 -15.03 -19.91
CA PHE A 5 -14.47 -16.43 -20.21
C PHE A 5 -14.29 -16.67 -21.72
N ASP A 6 -13.48 -17.63 -22.08
CA ASP A 6 -13.31 -18.10 -23.44
C ASP A 6 -14.15 -19.37 -23.65
N PRO A 7 -15.28 -19.29 -24.39
CA PRO A 7 -16.13 -20.44 -24.62
C PRO A 7 -15.45 -21.56 -25.40
N ALA A 8 -14.51 -21.26 -26.30
CA ALA A 8 -13.79 -22.25 -27.10
C ALA A 8 -12.85 -23.11 -26.22
N GLN A 9 -12.29 -22.53 -25.19
CA GLN A 9 -11.40 -23.21 -24.24
C GLN A 9 -12.10 -23.59 -22.92
N SER A 10 -13.36 -23.22 -22.77
CA SER A 10 -14.15 -23.42 -21.53
C SER A 10 -13.44 -22.98 -20.26
N ARG A 11 -12.71 -21.87 -20.31
CA ARG A 11 -11.93 -21.36 -19.16
C ARG A 11 -11.89 -19.84 -19.12
N ILE A 12 -11.61 -19.31 -17.92
CA ILE A 12 -11.31 -17.89 -17.72
C ILE A 12 -9.85 -17.65 -18.09
N VAL A 13 -9.62 -16.64 -18.91
CA VAL A 13 -8.30 -16.19 -19.39
C VAL A 13 -8.13 -14.69 -19.12
N THR A 14 -6.88 -14.21 -19.17
CA THR A 14 -6.54 -12.80 -18.98
C THR A 14 -5.67 -12.31 -20.12
N GLY A 15 -5.75 -11.01 -20.40
CA GLY A 15 -4.91 -10.35 -21.41
C GLY A 15 -5.68 -9.35 -22.27
N SER A 16 -5.23 -9.17 -23.52
CA SER A 16 -5.87 -8.28 -24.49
C SER A 16 -7.05 -8.96 -25.18
N LEU A 17 -8.20 -8.31 -25.23
CA LEU A 17 -9.40 -8.75 -25.95
C LEU A 17 -9.32 -8.62 -27.48
N LYS A 18 -8.13 -8.59 -28.05
CA LYS A 18 -7.98 -8.46 -29.51
C LYS A 18 -8.66 -9.63 -30.20
N ASP A 19 -9.66 -9.31 -31.01
CA ASP A 19 -10.34 -10.17 -32.01
C ASP A 19 -11.16 -11.38 -31.49
N ASN A 20 -11.49 -11.45 -30.21
CA ASN A 20 -12.36 -12.52 -29.72
C ASN A 20 -13.83 -12.05 -29.57
N LYS A 21 -14.61 -12.17 -30.66
CA LYS A 21 -16.05 -11.78 -30.68
C LYS A 21 -16.93 -12.61 -29.74
N SER A 22 -16.46 -13.76 -29.28
CA SER A 22 -17.18 -14.66 -28.37
C SER A 22 -16.77 -14.52 -26.90
N ALA A 23 -15.76 -13.71 -26.59
CA ALA A 23 -15.31 -13.51 -25.23
C ALA A 23 -16.41 -12.88 -24.33
N GLN A 24 -16.65 -13.49 -23.18
CA GLN A 24 -17.58 -12.97 -22.18
C GLN A 24 -16.80 -12.37 -21.02
N ILE A 25 -16.90 -11.05 -20.85
CA ILE A 25 -16.23 -10.33 -19.76
C ILE A 25 -16.71 -10.86 -18.41
N CYS A 26 -15.79 -11.23 -17.53
CA CYS A 26 -16.10 -11.67 -16.19
C CYS A 26 -16.74 -10.53 -15.37
N HIS A 27 -17.91 -10.80 -14.77
CA HIS A 27 -18.60 -9.88 -13.86
C HIS A 27 -19.35 -10.68 -12.80
N GLY A 28 -19.17 -10.32 -11.53
CA GLY A 28 -19.80 -11.02 -10.42
C GLY A 28 -18.86 -11.86 -9.59
N PRO A 29 -19.40 -12.69 -8.67
CA PRO A 29 -18.62 -13.54 -7.79
C PRO A 29 -17.84 -14.61 -8.58
N PHE A 30 -16.64 -14.88 -8.14
CA PHE A 30 -15.73 -15.86 -8.74
C PHE A 30 -15.27 -16.86 -7.68
N LYS A 31 -15.20 -18.13 -8.06
CA LYS A 31 -14.56 -19.20 -7.29
C LYS A 31 -13.82 -20.13 -8.24
N ARG A 32 -12.57 -20.42 -7.91
CA ARG A 32 -11.79 -21.49 -8.54
C ARG A 32 -11.75 -22.66 -7.59
N VAL A 33 -12.19 -23.82 -8.05
CA VAL A 33 -12.19 -25.07 -7.28
C VAL A 33 -11.18 -26.01 -7.90
N ILE A 34 -10.26 -26.56 -7.08
CA ILE A 34 -9.28 -27.58 -7.45
C ILE A 34 -9.43 -28.72 -6.45
N ASN A 35 -9.59 -29.95 -6.95
CA ASN A 35 -9.79 -31.15 -6.11
C ASN A 35 -10.92 -30.97 -5.06
N GLN A 36 -12.06 -30.39 -5.47
CA GLN A 36 -13.24 -30.13 -4.63
C GLN A 36 -13.03 -29.05 -3.52
N GLN A 37 -11.89 -28.40 -3.49
CA GLN A 37 -11.60 -27.33 -2.53
C GLN A 37 -11.49 -25.99 -3.24
N ILE A 38 -11.92 -24.91 -2.56
CA ILE A 38 -11.76 -23.56 -3.07
C ILE A 38 -10.27 -23.20 -2.99
N ASN A 39 -9.68 -22.92 -4.16
CA ASN A 39 -8.28 -22.45 -4.26
C ASN A 39 -8.20 -20.91 -4.34
N GLU A 40 -9.16 -20.26 -4.99
CA GLU A 40 -9.23 -18.82 -5.12
C GLU A 40 -10.68 -18.35 -5.16
N GLN A 41 -10.99 -17.23 -4.49
CA GLN A 41 -12.30 -16.61 -4.61
C GLN A 41 -12.21 -15.09 -4.54
N GLY A 42 -13.20 -14.43 -5.13
CA GLY A 42 -13.28 -12.98 -5.16
C GLY A 42 -14.46 -12.50 -5.98
N PHE A 43 -14.37 -11.27 -6.45
CA PHE A 43 -15.38 -10.64 -7.28
C PHE A 43 -14.73 -9.97 -8.49
N PHE A 44 -15.32 -10.13 -9.67
CA PHE A 44 -14.96 -9.37 -10.87
C PHE A 44 -15.94 -8.25 -11.13
N TYR A 45 -15.41 -7.05 -11.40
CA TYR A 45 -16.17 -5.92 -11.92
C TYR A 45 -15.71 -5.61 -13.34
N MET A 46 -16.55 -5.90 -14.35
CA MET A 46 -16.27 -5.64 -15.76
C MET A 46 -14.88 -6.13 -16.21
N GLY A 47 -14.55 -7.38 -15.89
CA GLY A 47 -13.29 -8.02 -16.25
C GLY A 47 -12.11 -7.70 -15.34
N ALA A 48 -12.27 -6.84 -14.34
CA ALA A 48 -11.23 -6.47 -13.40
C ALA A 48 -11.49 -7.07 -12.02
N LYS A 49 -10.42 -7.49 -11.30
CA LYS A 49 -10.55 -7.88 -9.89
C LYS A 49 -11.05 -6.69 -9.09
N ASP A 50 -12.06 -6.89 -8.23
CA ASP A 50 -12.63 -5.86 -7.38
C ASP A 50 -12.99 -6.43 -6.00
N GLY A 51 -12.92 -5.59 -4.94
CA GLY A 51 -13.15 -6.03 -3.59
C GLY A 51 -12.10 -7.02 -3.07
N ARG A 52 -12.51 -7.87 -2.16
CA ARG A 52 -11.65 -8.85 -1.47
C ARG A 52 -11.40 -10.08 -2.34
N TRP A 53 -10.14 -10.45 -2.47
CA TRP A 53 -9.67 -11.68 -3.11
C TRP A 53 -8.88 -12.52 -2.12
N GLU A 54 -9.13 -13.82 -2.15
CA GLU A 54 -8.54 -14.79 -1.23
C GLU A 54 -7.98 -15.98 -2.01
N THR A 55 -6.82 -16.45 -1.58
CA THR A 55 -6.18 -17.67 -2.10
C THR A 55 -5.99 -18.63 -0.97
N TYR A 56 -6.36 -19.89 -1.20
CA TYR A 56 -6.31 -20.97 -0.22
C TYR A 56 -5.35 -22.05 -0.66
N GLY A 57 -4.72 -22.68 0.31
CA GLY A 57 -3.87 -23.85 0.14
C GLY A 57 -4.65 -25.16 0.02
N PRO A 58 -3.93 -26.27 -0.17
CA PRO A 58 -4.53 -27.58 -0.39
C PRO A 58 -5.29 -28.12 0.83
N GLU A 59 -5.03 -27.61 2.04
CA GLU A 59 -5.74 -27.99 3.28
C GLU A 59 -6.87 -27.02 3.63
N GLY A 60 -7.14 -26.02 2.73
CA GLY A 60 -8.17 -25.01 2.93
C GLY A 60 -7.71 -23.82 3.80
N GLU A 61 -6.45 -23.77 4.17
CA GLU A 61 -5.84 -22.66 4.90
C GLU A 61 -5.74 -21.40 4.03
N LEU A 62 -6.01 -20.23 4.60
CA LEU A 62 -5.89 -18.95 3.91
C LEU A 62 -4.42 -18.60 3.73
N ILE A 63 -3.91 -18.70 2.49
CA ILE A 63 -2.53 -18.33 2.14
C ILE A 63 -2.40 -16.84 1.92
N ASN A 64 -3.35 -16.23 1.19
CA ASN A 64 -3.27 -14.82 0.81
C ASN A 64 -4.65 -14.17 0.82
N LYS A 65 -4.68 -12.91 1.24
CA LYS A 65 -5.85 -12.04 1.17
C LYS A 65 -5.42 -10.67 0.65
N GLN A 66 -6.02 -10.23 -0.43
CA GLN A 66 -5.69 -8.95 -1.06
C GLN A 66 -6.96 -8.21 -1.46
N TYR A 67 -6.94 -6.88 -1.36
CA TYR A 67 -8.04 -6.03 -1.81
C TYR A 67 -7.69 -5.34 -3.12
N PHE A 68 -8.68 -5.28 -4.01
CA PHE A 68 -8.57 -4.61 -5.31
C PHE A 68 -9.68 -3.57 -5.48
N HIS A 69 -9.41 -2.56 -6.28
CA HIS A 69 -10.41 -1.69 -6.84
C HIS A 69 -10.19 -1.55 -8.33
N ARG A 70 -11.13 -2.07 -9.12
CA ARG A 70 -11.10 -2.06 -10.59
C ARG A 70 -9.75 -2.55 -11.17
N GLY A 71 -9.24 -3.66 -10.63
CA GLY A 71 -8.00 -4.29 -11.09
C GLY A 71 -6.71 -3.78 -10.45
N PHE A 72 -6.78 -2.75 -9.60
CA PHE A 72 -5.62 -2.20 -8.90
C PHE A 72 -5.60 -2.65 -7.45
N PRO A 73 -4.46 -3.17 -6.95
CA PRO A 73 -4.31 -3.46 -5.52
C PRO A 73 -4.51 -2.21 -4.68
N LEU A 74 -5.28 -2.36 -3.58
CA LEU A 74 -5.50 -1.30 -2.59
C LEU A 74 -4.58 -1.42 -1.37
N GLU A 75 -3.81 -2.49 -1.28
CA GLU A 75 -3.02 -2.77 -0.10
C GLU A 75 -1.67 -2.06 -0.13
N SER A 76 -1.27 -1.60 1.06
CA SER A 76 0.08 -1.09 1.29
C SER A 76 1.11 -2.20 1.11
N SER A 77 2.27 -1.86 0.55
CA SER A 77 3.43 -2.75 0.59
C SER A 77 4.05 -2.70 1.99
N ILE A 78 4.17 -3.84 2.65
CA ILE A 78 4.76 -3.94 3.98
C ILE A 78 6.08 -4.68 3.88
N SER A 79 7.16 -4.05 4.34
CA SER A 79 8.46 -4.70 4.52
C SER A 79 8.74 -4.97 5.99
N TYR A 80 9.60 -5.96 6.26
CA TYR A 80 9.89 -6.44 7.60
C TYR A 80 11.40 -6.43 7.85
N PHE A 81 11.80 -6.38 9.13
CA PHE A 81 13.18 -6.53 9.54
C PHE A 81 13.63 -8.00 9.55
N ASP A 82 12.67 -8.92 9.73
CA ASP A 82 12.90 -10.35 9.89
C ASP A 82 12.14 -11.17 8.84
N LEU A 83 12.61 -12.40 8.58
CA LEU A 83 12.00 -13.32 7.62
C LEU A 83 10.66 -13.89 8.12
N GLU A 84 10.45 -13.94 9.44
CA GLU A 84 9.22 -14.42 10.08
C GLU A 84 8.10 -13.38 10.03
N LYS A 85 8.39 -12.17 9.51
CA LYS A 85 7.44 -11.05 9.36
C LYS A 85 6.81 -10.60 10.68
N THR A 86 7.57 -10.66 11.77
CA THR A 86 7.12 -10.25 13.10
C THR A 86 7.34 -8.78 13.38
N LYS A 87 8.38 -8.17 12.76
CA LYS A 87 8.78 -6.78 12.99
C LYS A 87 8.66 -5.96 11.70
N ILE A 88 7.63 -5.15 11.63
CA ILE A 88 7.41 -4.25 10.49
C ILE A 88 8.54 -3.21 10.42
N LYS A 89 9.15 -3.06 9.23
CA LYS A 89 10.15 -2.06 8.91
C LYS A 89 9.53 -0.81 8.32
N GLU A 90 8.64 -0.99 7.33
CA GLU A 90 7.94 0.13 6.71
C GLU A 90 6.60 -0.30 6.08
N ILE A 91 5.70 0.66 5.95
CA ILE A 91 4.40 0.54 5.29
C ILE A 91 4.36 1.59 4.19
N ILE A 92 4.41 1.14 2.94
CA ILE A 92 4.32 1.99 1.75
C ILE A 92 2.87 1.94 1.24
N PRO A 93 2.13 3.07 1.25
CA PRO A 93 0.74 3.08 0.83
C PRO A 93 0.64 2.92 -0.70
N MET A 94 -0.32 2.10 -1.15
CA MET A 94 -0.60 1.88 -2.57
C MET A 94 -2.05 2.21 -2.87
N VAL A 95 -2.29 3.09 -3.84
CA VAL A 95 -3.63 3.44 -4.35
C VAL A 95 -3.60 3.41 -5.87
N TYR A 96 -4.43 2.58 -6.49
CA TYR A 96 -4.48 2.38 -7.94
C TYR A 96 -3.12 2.04 -8.58
N GLY A 97 -2.30 1.23 -7.88
CA GLY A 97 -0.98 0.83 -8.35
C GLY A 97 0.10 1.91 -8.25
N LYS A 98 -0.20 3.03 -7.62
CA LYS A 98 0.74 4.13 -7.36
C LYS A 98 1.01 4.27 -5.87
N VAL A 99 2.23 4.66 -5.53
CA VAL A 99 2.60 4.98 -4.14
C VAL A 99 1.95 6.30 -3.75
N ARG A 100 0.85 6.23 -3.01
CA ARG A 100 0.08 7.40 -2.57
C ARG A 100 -0.60 7.14 -1.23
N GLY A 101 -0.52 8.09 -0.31
CA GLY A 101 -1.15 8.02 1.01
C GLY A 101 -0.16 8.11 2.15
N GLN A 102 -0.58 7.64 3.32
CA GLN A 102 0.19 7.70 4.57
C GLN A 102 1.34 6.68 4.58
N TYR A 103 2.57 7.16 4.48
CA TYR A 103 3.78 6.36 4.69
C TYR A 103 4.13 6.29 6.18
N ARG A 104 4.65 5.15 6.62
CA ARG A 104 5.22 4.95 7.95
C ARG A 104 6.44 4.05 7.90
N ALA A 105 7.48 4.41 8.62
CA ALA A 105 8.64 3.56 8.89
C ALA A 105 8.83 3.40 10.40
N PHE A 106 9.42 2.27 10.79
CA PHE A 106 9.61 1.89 12.18
C PHE A 106 11.08 1.56 12.46
N TYR A 107 11.47 1.66 13.71
CA TYR A 107 12.70 1.07 14.22
C TYR A 107 12.51 -0.43 14.47
N ALA A 108 13.61 -1.16 14.61
CA ALA A 108 13.55 -2.60 14.94
C ALA A 108 12.92 -2.88 16.32
N SER A 109 12.85 -1.88 17.20
CA SER A 109 12.11 -1.91 18.46
C SER A 109 10.58 -1.84 18.29
N GLY A 110 10.08 -1.58 17.06
CA GLY A 110 8.67 -1.35 16.76
C GLY A 110 8.21 0.11 16.96
N ASN A 111 9.09 0.97 17.46
CA ASN A 111 8.77 2.40 17.60
C ASN A 111 8.73 3.09 16.24
N LEU A 112 7.79 4.04 16.08
CA LEU A 112 7.68 4.85 14.87
C LEU A 112 8.96 5.66 14.67
N LYS A 113 9.53 5.58 13.46
CA LYS A 113 10.76 6.27 13.03
C LYS A 113 10.45 7.50 12.21
N GLU A 114 9.53 7.36 11.25
CA GLU A 114 9.19 8.41 10.30
C GLU A 114 7.75 8.22 9.79
N GLU A 115 7.06 9.30 9.55
CA GLU A 115 5.76 9.29 8.88
C GLU A 115 5.53 10.54 8.04
N GLY A 116 4.69 10.42 7.02
CA GLY A 116 4.29 11.53 6.16
C GLY A 116 3.39 11.06 5.03
N MET A 117 3.07 11.98 4.14
CA MET A 117 2.24 11.69 2.97
C MET A 117 3.11 11.53 1.73
N LEU A 118 2.79 10.53 0.91
CA LEU A 118 3.34 10.33 -0.42
C LEU A 118 2.27 10.62 -1.47
N ASP A 119 2.64 11.31 -2.54
CA ASP A 119 1.87 11.46 -3.76
C ASP A 119 2.74 11.07 -4.95
N ASP A 120 2.42 9.90 -5.55
CA ASP A 120 3.16 9.31 -6.67
C ASP A 120 4.66 9.12 -6.37
N SER A 121 4.96 8.60 -5.16
CA SER A 121 6.30 8.40 -4.58
C SER A 121 7.04 9.68 -4.15
N VAL A 122 6.45 10.87 -4.31
CA VAL A 122 7.02 12.14 -3.87
C VAL A 122 6.52 12.46 -2.46
N ARG A 123 7.41 12.94 -1.59
CA ARG A 123 7.05 13.44 -0.25
C ARG A 123 6.28 14.74 -0.38
N VAL A 124 5.11 14.83 0.26
CA VAL A 124 4.27 16.04 0.25
C VAL A 124 3.80 16.42 1.64
N GLY A 125 3.51 17.69 1.85
CA GLY A 125 2.99 18.19 3.12
C GLY A 125 3.97 18.05 4.29
N ARG A 126 3.45 17.67 5.45
CA ARG A 126 4.23 17.50 6.67
C ARG A 126 4.83 16.12 6.79
N TRP A 127 6.12 16.06 7.12
CA TRP A 127 6.85 14.86 7.46
C TRP A 127 7.45 14.97 8.84
N ARG A 128 7.34 13.89 9.62
CA ARG A 128 7.83 13.81 11.00
C ARG A 128 8.80 12.65 11.16
N GLU A 129 9.93 12.95 11.76
CA GLU A 129 10.92 11.97 12.20
C GLU A 129 10.88 11.89 13.73
N PHE A 130 11.12 10.70 14.25
CA PHE A 130 11.06 10.44 15.68
C PHE A 130 12.38 9.83 16.18
N HIS A 131 12.76 10.16 17.42
CA HIS A 131 13.80 9.40 18.11
C HIS A 131 13.30 7.99 18.40
N GLU A 132 14.19 6.99 18.38
CA GLU A 132 13.83 5.63 18.76
C GLU A 132 13.37 5.57 20.23
N PHE A 133 14.10 6.27 21.09
CA PHE A 133 13.82 6.43 22.51
C PHE A 133 13.91 7.90 22.90
N GLY A 134 13.17 8.31 23.94
CA GLY A 134 13.18 9.67 24.45
C GLY A 134 12.21 9.84 25.62
N THR A 135 12.53 10.72 26.54
CA THR A 135 11.72 10.99 27.76
C THR A 135 10.76 12.15 27.61
N GLY A 136 11.06 13.13 26.75
CA GLY A 136 10.24 14.34 26.54
C GLY A 136 9.33 14.29 25.31
N GLY A 137 8.94 13.09 24.88
CA GLY A 137 8.30 12.87 23.60
C GLY A 137 9.35 12.51 22.54
N ARG A 138 8.90 11.78 21.49
CA ARG A 138 9.84 11.21 20.54
C ARG A 138 10.01 12.01 19.26
N LEU A 139 9.29 13.11 19.07
CA LEU A 139 9.44 13.95 17.88
C LEU A 139 10.88 14.48 17.81
N LYS A 140 11.59 14.16 16.71
CA LYS A 140 12.94 14.58 16.42
C LYS A 140 12.97 15.76 15.47
N LYS A 141 12.32 15.60 14.31
CA LYS A 141 12.25 16.63 13.27
C LYS A 141 10.86 16.70 12.66
N GLU A 142 10.46 17.91 12.30
CA GLU A 142 9.29 18.14 11.46
C GLU A 142 9.72 18.93 10.24
N TRP A 143 9.35 18.41 9.07
CA TRP A 143 9.65 18.99 7.78
C TRP A 143 8.37 19.40 7.06
N ARG A 144 8.47 20.41 6.21
CA ARG A 144 7.42 20.77 5.26
C ARG A 144 7.95 20.64 3.84
N TYR A 145 7.27 19.83 3.05
CA TYR A 145 7.45 19.66 1.61
C TYR A 145 6.37 20.43 0.86
N GLY A 146 6.40 20.42 -0.49
CA GLY A 146 5.34 20.96 -1.33
C GLY A 146 3.96 20.38 -1.02
N ALA A 147 2.90 21.08 -1.43
CA ALA A 147 1.53 20.63 -1.17
C ALA A 147 1.16 19.39 -1.99
N ASP A 148 1.74 19.24 -3.16
CA ASP A 148 1.53 18.11 -4.07
C ASP A 148 2.82 17.70 -4.80
N LYS A 149 2.75 16.66 -5.63
CA LYS A 149 3.91 16.12 -6.37
C LYS A 149 4.48 17.04 -7.46
N PHE A 150 3.74 18.06 -7.87
CA PHE A 150 4.18 19.02 -8.89
C PHE A 150 4.92 20.19 -8.28
N GLU A 151 4.68 20.48 -7.00
CA GLU A 151 5.46 21.40 -6.23
C GLU A 151 6.67 20.67 -5.64
N ASN A 152 7.85 20.99 -6.12
CA ASN A 152 9.11 20.41 -5.61
C ASN A 152 10.05 21.49 -5.04
N PRO A 153 9.59 22.28 -4.04
CA PRO A 153 10.47 23.19 -3.32
C PRO A 153 11.47 22.39 -2.48
N GLU A 154 12.58 23.00 -2.13
CA GLU A 154 13.46 22.44 -1.11
C GLU A 154 12.69 22.23 0.19
N PRO A 155 12.85 21.07 0.86
CA PRO A 155 12.12 20.80 2.11
C PRO A 155 12.57 21.78 3.20
N VAL A 156 11.60 22.32 3.91
CA VAL A 156 11.85 23.29 4.99
C VAL A 156 11.78 22.59 6.34
N LEU A 157 12.84 22.67 7.13
CA LEU A 157 12.85 22.21 8.53
C LEU A 157 12.02 23.17 9.38
N ILE A 158 10.92 22.70 9.94
CA ILE A 158 10.02 23.47 10.78
C ILE A 158 10.48 23.46 12.23
N GLN A 159 10.85 22.28 12.74
CA GLN A 159 11.25 22.11 14.14
C GLN A 159 12.22 20.93 14.27
N GLU A 160 13.14 21.05 15.24
CA GLU A 160 13.99 19.95 15.69
C GLU A 160 14.03 19.92 17.23
N ARG A 161 13.99 18.70 17.79
CA ARG A 161 14.04 18.45 19.24
C ARG A 161 15.10 17.42 19.57
N ASP A 162 15.68 17.54 20.75
CA ASP A 162 16.56 16.53 21.32
C ASP A 162 15.77 15.33 21.91
N THR A 163 16.47 14.33 22.43
CA THR A 163 15.87 13.14 23.05
C THR A 163 15.12 13.42 24.34
N GLN A 164 15.30 14.60 24.94
CA GLN A 164 14.58 15.06 26.13
C GLN A 164 13.34 15.89 25.77
N GLY A 165 13.09 16.11 24.46
CA GLY A 165 11.97 16.89 23.93
C GLY A 165 12.22 18.40 23.92
N LYS A 166 13.43 18.86 24.29
CA LYS A 166 13.80 20.29 24.22
C LYS A 166 13.92 20.71 22.74
N ILE A 167 13.33 21.83 22.40
CA ILE A 167 13.45 22.44 21.07
C ILE A 167 14.87 22.97 20.90
N ILE A 168 15.60 22.46 19.91
CA ILE A 168 16.93 22.92 19.51
C ILE A 168 16.92 23.77 18.24
N TYR A 169 15.85 23.64 17.44
CA TYR A 169 15.58 24.50 16.31
C TYR A 169 14.07 24.68 16.13
N GLN A 170 13.67 25.89 15.80
CA GLN A 170 12.29 26.19 15.38
C GLN A 170 12.33 27.32 14.35
N GLN A 171 11.70 27.08 13.21
CA GLN A 171 11.51 28.12 12.22
C GLN A 171 10.61 29.21 12.77
N ASN A 172 11.07 30.46 12.77
CA ASN A 172 10.23 31.61 13.09
C ASN A 172 9.11 31.70 12.03
N LYS A 173 7.87 31.94 12.46
CA LYS A 173 6.81 32.28 11.52
C LYS A 173 7.27 33.53 10.77
N ILE A 174 7.44 33.38 9.44
CA ILE A 174 7.44 34.54 8.55
C ILE A 174 5.95 34.82 8.35
N ASP A 175 5.49 35.95 8.95
CA ASP A 175 4.14 36.46 8.74
C ASP A 175 3.90 36.79 7.26
#